data_f5c0f75b5868a814b056e80fc0f01335
#
_entry.id   f5c0f75b5868a814b056e80fc0f01335
#
_cell.length_a   1.000
_cell.length_b   1.000
_cell.length_c   1.000
_cell.angle_alpha   90.00
_cell.angle_beta   90.00
_cell.angle_gamma   90.00
#
_symmetry.space_group_name_H-M   'P 1'
#
loop_
_entity.id
_entity.type
_entity.pdbx_description
1 polymer ?
#
loop_
_entity_poly.entity_id
_entity_poly.type
_entity_poly.pdbx_seq_one_letter_code
_entity_poly.pdbx_strand_id
1 'polypeptide(L)'
;DYHEVVNDRFGDTALTITFCPLCGTGMAFFANAAGEDLNFGVSGLIYNSNVLLYDRATQSLWSQVMKKAVTGPLQGTTLTQVPAQYTSWGAWLQQHPQSLLLSRDTGHQRNYDISPYTEYRRLPLVNFATLHSDPRIPAKTWVVGVSIGAAALAVPFEELDKLADGTLNVTVGSQALDIRWDKN
;
A
#
# COMPACT_ATOMS: atom_id res chain seq x y z
N ASP A 1 -11.23 1.00 -2.12
CA ASP A 1 -11.53 1.99 -1.07
C ASP A 1 -12.48 1.47 0.03
N TYR A 2 -13.47 0.61 -0.27
CA TYR A 2 -14.44 0.13 0.74
C TYR A 2 -13.94 -1.08 1.53
N HIS A 3 -13.24 -2.00 0.88
CA HIS A 3 -12.86 -3.28 1.49
C HIS A 3 -11.41 -3.31 1.97
N GLU A 4 -10.54 -2.50 1.37
CA GLU A 4 -9.15 -2.26 1.77
C GLU A 4 -8.24 -3.50 1.82
N VAL A 5 -8.81 -4.70 1.95
CA VAL A 5 -8.08 -5.98 2.02
C VAL A 5 -8.74 -7.01 1.12
N VAL A 6 -7.94 -7.71 0.35
CA VAL A 6 -8.31 -8.92 -0.39
C VAL A 6 -7.38 -10.04 0.02
N ASN A 7 -7.93 -11.12 0.58
CA ASN A 7 -7.19 -12.35 0.83
C ASN A 7 -7.53 -13.32 -0.29
N ASP A 8 -6.53 -13.88 -0.93
CA ASP A 8 -6.70 -14.81 -2.03
C ASP A 8 -5.64 -15.90 -2.02
N ARG A 9 -5.84 -16.95 -2.81
CA ARG A 9 -4.92 -18.07 -2.92
C ARG A 9 -4.69 -18.44 -4.37
N PHE A 10 -3.44 -18.49 -4.77
CA PHE A 10 -2.99 -18.91 -6.10
C PHE A 10 -2.22 -20.21 -5.99
N GLY A 11 -2.88 -21.33 -6.29
CA GLY A 11 -2.36 -22.66 -5.96
C GLY A 11 -2.13 -22.79 -4.45
N ASP A 12 -0.92 -23.12 -4.06
CA ASP A 12 -0.55 -23.26 -2.64
C ASP A 12 -0.10 -21.93 -1.99
N THR A 13 -0.08 -20.84 -2.75
CA THR A 13 0.41 -19.54 -2.27
C THR A 13 -0.75 -18.68 -1.77
N ALA A 14 -0.78 -18.41 -0.48
CA ALA A 14 -1.70 -17.45 0.12
C ALA A 14 -1.15 -16.03 -0.02
N LEU A 15 -1.98 -15.11 -0.53
CA LEU A 15 -1.64 -13.70 -0.70
C LEU A 15 -2.67 -12.81 0.02
N THR A 16 -2.21 -11.68 0.50
CA THR A 16 -3.07 -10.57 0.91
C THR A 16 -2.69 -9.31 0.17
N ILE A 17 -3.67 -8.69 -0.48
CA ILE A 17 -3.54 -7.43 -1.20
C ILE A 17 -4.24 -6.37 -0.36
N THR A 18 -3.56 -5.30 -0.06
CA THR A 18 -4.04 -4.26 0.84
C THR A 18 -4.02 -2.90 0.18
N PHE A 19 -4.97 -2.06 0.52
CA PHE A 19 -5.01 -0.67 0.07
C PHE A 19 -5.41 0.25 1.23
N CYS A 20 -4.56 1.20 1.55
CA CYS A 20 -4.88 2.23 2.52
C CYS A 20 -5.41 3.48 1.80
N PRO A 21 -6.71 3.80 1.90
CA PRO A 21 -7.30 4.92 1.18
C PRO A 21 -6.86 6.29 1.72
N LEU A 22 -6.34 6.34 2.95
CA LEU A 22 -5.85 7.58 3.57
C LEU A 22 -4.52 8.05 2.99
N CYS A 23 -3.60 7.12 2.75
CA CYS A 23 -2.28 7.42 2.19
C CYS A 23 -2.13 6.97 0.73
N GLY A 24 -3.18 6.37 0.14
CA GLY A 24 -3.17 5.91 -1.24
C GLY A 24 -2.22 4.73 -1.52
N THR A 25 -1.75 4.03 -0.49
CA THR A 25 -0.73 2.99 -0.63
C THR A 25 -1.36 1.63 -0.87
N GLY A 26 -1.06 1.03 -2.02
CA GLY A 26 -1.35 -0.38 -2.32
C GLY A 26 -0.13 -1.25 -2.06
N MET A 27 -0.30 -2.38 -1.38
CA MET A 27 0.77 -3.35 -1.11
C MET A 27 0.23 -4.77 -1.16
N ALA A 28 1.05 -5.70 -1.65
CA ALA A 28 0.75 -7.12 -1.64
C ALA A 28 1.79 -7.87 -0.81
N PHE A 29 1.34 -8.90 -0.09
CA PHE A 29 2.18 -9.71 0.78
C PHE A 29 1.89 -11.18 0.59
N PHE A 30 2.91 -12.02 0.77
CA PHE A 30 2.67 -13.41 1.10
C PHE A 30 1.96 -13.45 2.46
N ALA A 31 0.82 -14.12 2.49
CA ALA A 31 -0.01 -14.20 3.70
C ALA A 31 0.46 -15.33 4.64
N ASN A 32 1.69 -15.80 4.48
CA ASN A 32 2.33 -16.78 5.36
C ASN A 32 3.33 -16.07 6.27
N ALA A 33 3.13 -16.19 7.58
CA ALA A 33 4.04 -15.66 8.58
C ALA A 33 3.99 -16.56 9.83
N ALA A 34 5.13 -16.67 10.52
CA ALA A 34 5.28 -17.52 11.70
C ALA A 34 4.91 -19.02 11.44
N GLY A 35 5.04 -19.48 10.20
CA GLY A 35 4.73 -20.86 9.80
C GLY A 35 3.26 -21.16 9.54
N GLU A 36 2.40 -20.14 9.53
CA GLU A 36 0.96 -20.28 9.29
C GLU A 36 0.48 -19.35 8.17
N ASP A 37 -0.57 -19.79 7.46
CA ASP A 37 -1.31 -18.92 6.55
C ASP A 37 -2.25 -18.02 7.35
N LEU A 38 -2.05 -16.72 7.20
CA LEU A 38 -2.85 -15.70 7.87
C LEU A 38 -3.96 -15.19 6.94
N ASN A 39 -5.07 -14.83 7.55
CA ASN A 39 -6.18 -14.16 6.87
C ASN A 39 -6.42 -12.80 7.54
N PHE A 40 -6.27 -11.73 6.76
CA PHE A 40 -6.29 -10.38 7.28
C PHE A 40 -7.67 -9.71 7.16
N GLY A 41 -7.91 -8.77 8.06
CA GLY A 41 -9.05 -7.87 8.02
C GLY A 41 -8.63 -6.44 8.39
N VAL A 42 -9.54 -5.50 8.15
CA VAL A 42 -9.36 -4.10 8.54
C VAL A 42 -9.73 -3.96 10.01
N SER A 43 -8.82 -3.48 10.84
CA SER A 43 -9.05 -3.35 12.29
C SER A 43 -9.92 -2.14 12.65
N GLY A 44 -10.08 -1.17 11.74
CA GLY A 44 -10.65 0.15 12.02
C GLY A 44 -9.70 1.09 12.76
N LEU A 45 -8.50 0.62 13.10
CA LEU A 45 -7.48 1.42 13.77
C LEU A 45 -6.48 1.98 12.76
N ILE A 46 -5.88 3.11 13.11
CA ILE A 46 -4.96 3.85 12.27
C ILE A 46 -3.71 4.17 13.10
N TYR A 47 -2.55 3.96 12.47
CA TYR A 47 -1.26 4.30 13.04
C TYR A 47 -0.45 5.13 12.04
N ASN A 48 -0.04 6.33 12.43
CA ASN A 48 0.64 7.29 11.55
C ASN A 48 -0.08 7.54 10.22
N SER A 49 -1.40 7.76 10.27
CA SER A 49 -2.27 7.93 9.09
C SER A 49 -2.26 6.75 8.11
N ASN A 50 -1.83 5.57 8.53
CA ASN A 50 -1.86 4.34 7.75
C ASN A 50 -2.74 3.28 8.43
N VAL A 51 -3.38 2.45 7.64
CA VAL A 51 -4.27 1.39 8.14
C VAL A 51 -3.51 0.36 8.96
N LEU A 52 -4.10 -0.05 10.09
CA LEU A 52 -3.72 -1.26 10.79
C LEU A 52 -4.65 -2.40 10.38
N LEU A 53 -4.05 -3.48 9.93
CA LEU A 53 -4.73 -4.74 9.69
C LEU A 53 -4.76 -5.55 10.99
N TYR A 54 -5.62 -6.54 11.07
CA TYR A 54 -5.52 -7.60 12.07
C TYR A 54 -5.51 -8.96 11.37
N ASP A 55 -4.80 -9.94 11.89
CA ASP A 55 -4.98 -11.31 11.46
C ASP A 55 -6.08 -12.01 12.25
N ARG A 56 -6.85 -12.88 11.59
CA ARG A 56 -8.01 -13.54 12.20
C ARG A 56 -7.62 -14.66 13.14
N ALA A 57 -6.41 -15.20 13.02
CA ALA A 57 -5.94 -16.32 13.83
C ALA A 57 -5.51 -15.86 15.23
N THR A 58 -4.71 -14.79 15.31
CA THR A 58 -4.10 -14.36 16.59
C THR A 58 -4.61 -13.00 17.07
N GLN A 59 -5.37 -12.28 16.24
CA GLN A 59 -5.81 -10.90 16.51
C GLN A 59 -4.63 -9.92 16.69
N SER A 60 -3.45 -10.27 16.20
CA SER A 60 -2.32 -9.33 16.17
C SER A 60 -2.62 -8.18 15.21
N LEU A 61 -2.17 -6.96 15.55
CA LEU A 61 -2.29 -5.80 14.68
C LEU A 61 -1.02 -5.63 13.85
N TRP A 62 -1.22 -5.34 12.56
CA TRP A 62 -0.17 -5.25 11.57
C TRP A 62 -0.17 -3.88 10.89
N SER A 63 0.97 -3.22 10.90
CA SER A 63 1.16 -2.01 10.10
C SER A 63 1.44 -2.38 8.64
N GLN A 64 0.60 -1.90 7.74
CA GLN A 64 0.77 -2.13 6.30
C GLN A 64 2.13 -1.64 5.81
N VAL A 65 2.46 -0.37 6.02
CA VAL A 65 3.70 0.25 5.52
C VAL A 65 4.94 -0.32 6.20
N MET A 66 4.87 -0.62 7.52
CA MET A 66 5.98 -1.25 8.22
C MET A 66 6.14 -2.74 7.88
N LYS A 67 5.14 -3.35 7.25
CA LYS A 67 5.12 -4.79 6.91
C LYS A 67 5.32 -5.68 8.14
N LYS A 68 4.79 -5.26 9.31
CA LYS A 68 5.15 -5.84 10.59
C LYS A 68 3.98 -5.84 11.57
N ALA A 69 3.87 -6.91 12.36
CA ALA A 69 2.99 -6.93 13.52
C ALA A 69 3.50 -5.98 14.58
N VAL A 70 2.65 -5.04 15.00
CA VAL A 70 2.98 -3.99 15.97
C VAL A 70 2.47 -4.30 17.38
N THR A 71 1.48 -5.18 17.50
CA THR A 71 0.97 -5.69 18.78
C THR A 71 0.47 -7.13 18.64
N GLY A 72 0.15 -7.77 19.76
CA GLY A 72 -0.46 -9.09 19.83
C GLY A 72 0.58 -10.23 19.87
N PRO A 73 0.10 -11.47 19.79
CA PRO A 73 0.97 -12.65 19.90
C PRO A 73 2.09 -12.72 18.85
N LEU A 74 1.86 -12.14 17.65
CA LEU A 74 2.85 -12.13 16.57
C LEU A 74 3.66 -10.83 16.52
N GLN A 75 3.63 -10.01 17.57
CA GLN A 75 4.39 -8.74 17.61
C GLN A 75 5.85 -8.95 17.21
N GLY A 76 6.33 -8.12 16.27
CA GLY A 76 7.68 -8.19 15.75
C GLY A 76 7.84 -9.02 14.48
N THR A 77 6.91 -9.94 14.17
CA THR A 77 6.91 -10.70 12.94
C THR A 77 6.72 -9.80 11.72
N THR A 78 7.41 -10.09 10.63
CA THR A 78 7.35 -9.32 9.37
C THR A 78 6.65 -10.10 8.27
N LEU A 79 5.94 -9.38 7.39
CA LEU A 79 5.39 -9.92 6.14
C LEU A 79 6.39 -9.75 5.00
N THR A 80 6.50 -10.76 4.15
CA THR A 80 7.26 -10.67 2.91
C THR A 80 6.41 -10.01 1.85
N GLN A 81 6.88 -8.87 1.34
CA GLN A 81 6.20 -8.12 0.29
C GLN A 81 6.33 -8.83 -1.05
N VAL A 82 5.21 -8.86 -1.79
CA VAL A 82 5.17 -9.31 -3.19
C VAL A 82 5.31 -8.09 -4.08
N PRO A 83 6.16 -8.11 -5.11
CA PRO A 83 6.21 -7.06 -6.11
C PRO A 83 4.83 -6.88 -6.76
N ALA A 84 4.35 -5.63 -6.80
CA ALA A 84 3.05 -5.31 -7.35
C ALA A 84 3.13 -4.02 -8.18
N GLN A 85 2.32 -3.93 -9.24
CA GLN A 85 2.18 -2.72 -10.03
C GLN A 85 1.01 -1.89 -9.53
N TYR A 86 1.23 -0.59 -9.39
CA TYR A 86 0.19 0.38 -9.14
C TYR A 86 -0.14 1.08 -10.46
N THR A 87 -1.26 0.73 -11.05
CA THR A 87 -1.65 1.19 -12.39
C THR A 87 -3.15 1.37 -12.50
N SER A 88 -3.61 2.03 -13.56
CA SER A 88 -5.03 2.06 -13.87
C SER A 88 -5.50 0.73 -14.49
N TRP A 89 -6.78 0.39 -14.28
CA TRP A 89 -7.38 -0.80 -14.90
C TRP A 89 -7.25 -0.77 -16.43
N GLY A 90 -7.45 0.41 -17.04
CA GLY A 90 -7.33 0.56 -18.50
C GLY A 90 -5.92 0.25 -19.01
N ALA A 91 -4.88 0.80 -18.35
CA ALA A 91 -3.49 0.53 -18.71
C ALA A 91 -3.10 -0.95 -18.47
N TRP A 92 -3.59 -1.54 -17.38
CA TRP A 92 -3.40 -2.97 -17.10
C TRP A 92 -4.02 -3.86 -18.19
N LEU A 93 -5.28 -3.60 -18.59
CA LEU A 93 -5.99 -4.38 -19.60
C LEU A 93 -5.32 -4.33 -20.98
N GLN A 94 -4.67 -3.23 -21.34
CA GLN A 94 -3.92 -3.14 -22.59
C GLN A 94 -2.75 -4.12 -22.62
N GLN A 95 -2.11 -4.36 -21.49
CA GLN A 95 -0.98 -5.29 -21.37
C GLN A 95 -1.44 -6.73 -21.08
N HIS A 96 -2.57 -6.87 -20.40
CA HIS A 96 -3.09 -8.15 -19.90
C HIS A 96 -4.59 -8.30 -20.22
N PRO A 97 -4.97 -8.45 -21.52
CA PRO A 97 -6.39 -8.42 -21.95
C PRO A 97 -7.24 -9.59 -21.43
N GLN A 98 -6.60 -10.63 -20.92
CA GLN A 98 -7.28 -11.82 -20.36
C GLN A 98 -7.51 -11.71 -18.84
N SER A 99 -7.16 -10.57 -18.21
CA SER A 99 -7.28 -10.40 -16.78
C SER A 99 -8.74 -10.40 -16.33
N LEU A 100 -9.00 -11.07 -15.21
CA LEU A 100 -10.28 -11.02 -14.53
C LEU A 100 -10.32 -9.84 -13.56
N LEU A 101 -11.48 -9.21 -13.46
CA LEU A 101 -11.74 -8.17 -12.47
C LEU A 101 -12.59 -8.75 -11.34
N LEU A 102 -12.28 -8.37 -10.10
CA LEU A 102 -13.14 -8.69 -8.96
C LEU A 102 -14.57 -8.17 -9.20
N SER A 103 -15.55 -9.05 -8.96
CA SER A 103 -16.96 -8.69 -9.11
C SER A 103 -17.38 -7.59 -8.14
N ARG A 104 -18.34 -6.77 -8.57
CA ARG A 104 -19.05 -5.85 -7.66
C ARG A 104 -20.09 -6.56 -6.79
N ASP A 105 -20.42 -7.81 -7.11
CA ASP A 105 -21.27 -8.66 -6.27
C ASP A 105 -20.42 -9.26 -5.13
N THR A 106 -20.27 -8.45 -4.10
CA THR A 106 -19.43 -8.77 -2.92
C THR A 106 -20.27 -9.25 -1.73
N GLY A 107 -21.61 -9.35 -1.89
CA GLY A 107 -22.54 -9.57 -0.77
C GLY A 107 -22.76 -8.33 0.10
N HIS A 108 -22.16 -7.18 -0.23
CA HIS A 108 -22.33 -5.91 0.48
C HIS A 108 -23.01 -4.87 -0.40
N GLN A 109 -23.96 -4.15 0.14
CA GLN A 109 -24.59 -3.01 -0.55
C GLN A 109 -23.68 -1.79 -0.44
N ARG A 110 -22.94 -1.50 -1.51
CA ARG A 110 -22.03 -0.36 -1.61
C ARG A 110 -22.15 0.29 -2.99
N ASN A 111 -22.03 1.60 -3.04
CA ASN A 111 -21.91 2.31 -4.31
C ASN A 111 -20.44 2.34 -4.75
N TYR A 112 -20.02 1.38 -5.59
CA TYR A 112 -18.64 1.26 -6.07
C TYR A 112 -18.25 2.30 -7.12
N ASP A 113 -19.16 3.14 -7.57
CA ASP A 113 -18.87 4.24 -8.50
C ASP A 113 -18.35 5.50 -7.78
N ILE A 114 -18.50 5.55 -6.45
CA ILE A 114 -18.10 6.70 -5.64
C ILE A 114 -17.14 6.23 -4.55
N SER A 115 -15.96 6.86 -4.49
CA SER A 115 -15.05 6.64 -3.36
C SER A 115 -15.55 7.36 -2.12
N PRO A 116 -15.66 6.69 -0.94
CA PRO A 116 -15.99 7.35 0.31
C PRO A 116 -14.92 8.34 0.79
N TYR A 117 -13.74 8.31 0.18
CA TYR A 117 -12.60 9.18 0.52
C TYR A 117 -12.40 10.35 -0.44
N THR A 118 -13.33 10.61 -1.37
CA THR A 118 -13.22 11.69 -2.36
C THR A 118 -12.96 13.04 -1.68
N GLU A 119 -13.77 13.42 -0.68
CA GLU A 119 -13.59 14.69 0.02
C GLU A 119 -12.30 14.72 0.85
N TYR A 120 -11.95 13.61 1.51
CA TYR A 120 -10.69 13.53 2.24
C TYR A 120 -9.47 13.78 1.32
N ARG A 121 -9.48 13.23 0.11
CA ARG A 121 -8.39 13.41 -0.86
C ARG A 121 -8.26 14.84 -1.36
N ARG A 122 -9.39 15.57 -1.46
CA ARG A 122 -9.41 16.97 -1.92
C ARG A 122 -8.92 17.98 -0.87
N LEU A 123 -9.09 17.64 0.40
CA LEU A 123 -8.68 18.51 1.51
C LEU A 123 -7.17 18.37 1.76
N PRO A 124 -6.44 19.48 2.01
CA PRO A 124 -5.00 19.43 2.28
C PRO A 124 -4.68 18.85 3.66
N LEU A 125 -5.65 18.79 4.55
CA LEU A 125 -5.46 18.36 5.93
C LEU A 125 -5.39 16.83 6.06
N VAL A 126 -4.47 16.36 6.88
CA VAL A 126 -4.40 14.98 7.35
C VAL A 126 -5.25 14.88 8.62
N ASN A 127 -6.33 14.08 8.58
CA ASN A 127 -7.29 13.98 9.69
C ASN A 127 -6.76 13.14 10.86
N PHE A 128 -5.72 12.33 10.63
CA PHE A 128 -5.18 11.41 11.62
C PHE A 128 -3.75 11.79 11.96
N ALA A 129 -3.42 11.72 13.25
CA ALA A 129 -2.12 12.12 13.74
C ALA A 129 -0.98 11.29 13.14
N THR A 130 0.13 11.96 12.86
CA THR A 130 1.41 11.35 12.54
C THR A 130 2.44 11.71 13.63
N LEU A 131 3.34 10.78 13.92
CA LEU A 131 4.42 11.04 14.91
C LEU A 131 5.47 12.02 14.39
N HIS A 132 5.59 12.11 13.08
CA HIS A 132 6.54 12.98 12.40
C HIS A 132 5.85 13.74 11.28
N SER A 133 6.27 14.96 11.04
CA SER A 133 5.88 15.78 9.90
C SER A 133 7.12 16.36 9.24
N ASP A 134 7.09 16.48 7.94
CA ASP A 134 8.14 17.12 7.15
C ASP A 134 7.53 18.30 6.39
N PRO A 135 7.92 19.55 6.74
CA PRO A 135 7.32 20.73 6.12
C PRO A 135 7.86 21.04 4.72
N ARG A 136 8.84 20.27 4.22
CA ARG A 136 9.45 20.51 2.88
C ARG A 136 8.48 20.29 1.74
N ILE A 137 7.49 19.41 1.92
CA ILE A 137 6.44 19.13 0.94
C ILE A 137 5.07 19.06 1.62
N PRO A 138 3.96 19.33 0.91
CA PRO A 138 2.62 19.16 1.46
C PRO A 138 2.37 17.73 1.94
N ALA A 139 1.64 17.57 3.05
CA ALA A 139 1.49 16.30 3.76
C ALA A 139 0.82 15.18 2.93
N LYS A 140 0.07 15.53 1.87
CA LYS A 140 -0.60 14.58 0.97
C LYS A 140 0.04 14.51 -0.42
N THR A 141 1.27 14.97 -0.57
CA THR A 141 2.01 14.83 -1.82
C THR A 141 2.22 13.37 -2.16
N TRP A 142 1.90 12.98 -3.38
CA TRP A 142 2.21 11.66 -3.89
C TRP A 142 3.71 11.50 -4.08
N VAL A 143 4.23 10.40 -3.57
CA VAL A 143 5.67 10.10 -3.61
C VAL A 143 5.92 8.64 -3.99
N VAL A 144 7.05 8.38 -4.64
CA VAL A 144 7.66 7.06 -4.65
C VAL A 144 8.47 6.93 -3.37
N GLY A 145 8.08 6.00 -2.52
CA GLY A 145 8.79 5.68 -1.27
C GLY A 145 9.69 4.45 -1.42
N VAL A 146 10.94 4.57 -1.04
CA VAL A 146 11.90 3.46 -1.02
C VAL A 146 12.53 3.38 0.37
N SER A 147 12.59 2.17 0.93
CA SER A 147 13.29 1.92 2.20
C SER A 147 14.22 0.72 2.07
N ILE A 148 15.47 0.88 2.52
CA ILE A 148 16.51 -0.16 2.52
C ILE A 148 17.20 -0.13 3.87
N GLY A 149 16.96 -1.15 4.68
CA GLY A 149 17.42 -1.16 6.07
C GLY A 149 16.84 0.02 6.85
N ALA A 150 17.70 0.85 7.42
CA ALA A 150 17.31 2.06 8.16
C ALA A 150 17.25 3.33 7.27
N ALA A 151 17.68 3.24 6.01
CA ALA A 151 17.65 4.36 5.08
C ALA A 151 16.33 4.41 4.33
N ALA A 152 15.81 5.62 4.12
CA ALA A 152 14.58 5.84 3.36
C ALA A 152 14.71 7.07 2.46
N LEU A 153 14.02 7.02 1.33
CA LEU A 153 13.91 8.10 0.35
C LEU A 153 12.44 8.23 -0.04
N ALA A 154 11.96 9.46 -0.15
CA ALA A 154 10.67 9.78 -0.76
C ALA A 154 10.92 10.76 -1.90
N VAL A 155 10.46 10.42 -3.11
CA VAL A 155 10.57 11.26 -4.29
C VAL A 155 9.18 11.68 -4.73
N PRO A 156 8.83 12.98 -4.69
CA PRO A 156 7.55 13.47 -5.17
C PRO A 156 7.35 13.18 -6.67
N PHE A 157 6.13 12.79 -7.05
CA PHE A 157 5.79 12.58 -8.46
C PHE A 157 6.07 13.82 -9.31
N GLU A 158 5.79 15.01 -8.78
CA GLU A 158 6.09 16.28 -9.47
C GLU A 158 7.58 16.46 -9.79
N GLU A 159 8.48 15.90 -8.99
CA GLU A 159 9.91 15.92 -9.27
C GLU A 159 10.29 14.89 -10.34
N LEU A 160 9.65 13.74 -10.32
CA LEU A 160 9.83 12.72 -11.36
C LEU A 160 9.32 13.20 -12.73
N ASP A 161 8.23 13.98 -12.74
CA ASP A 161 7.67 14.57 -13.96
C ASP A 161 8.61 15.57 -14.65
N LYS A 162 9.58 16.14 -13.94
CA LYS A 162 10.57 17.06 -14.50
C LYS A 162 11.72 16.35 -15.21
N LEU A 163 11.88 15.04 -15.02
CA LEU A 163 12.97 14.26 -15.62
C LEU A 163 12.80 14.16 -17.14
N ALA A 164 13.85 14.48 -17.87
CA ALA A 164 13.81 14.49 -19.34
C ALA A 164 13.74 13.08 -19.93
N ASP A 165 14.43 12.12 -19.31
CA ASP A 165 14.51 10.73 -19.74
C ASP A 165 13.70 9.76 -18.85
N GLY A 166 12.94 10.30 -17.90
CA GLY A 166 12.13 9.51 -16.97
C GLY A 166 12.94 8.64 -16.01
N THR A 167 14.25 8.88 -15.86
CA THR A 167 15.11 8.06 -15.00
C THR A 167 15.77 8.91 -13.92
N LEU A 168 15.65 8.48 -12.67
CA LEU A 168 16.33 9.07 -11.52
C LEU A 168 17.27 8.04 -10.89
N ASN A 169 18.60 8.31 -10.94
CA ASN A 169 19.61 7.49 -10.27
C ASN A 169 19.80 8.02 -8.85
N VAL A 170 19.61 7.16 -7.86
CA VAL A 170 19.71 7.53 -6.43
C VAL A 170 20.47 6.47 -5.65
N THR A 171 20.98 6.86 -4.49
CA THR A 171 21.56 5.93 -3.52
C THR A 171 20.73 5.98 -2.25
N VAL A 172 20.22 4.83 -1.79
CA VAL A 172 19.48 4.68 -0.55
C VAL A 172 20.28 3.75 0.37
N GLY A 173 20.78 4.28 1.48
CA GLY A 173 21.75 3.58 2.30
C GLY A 173 23.05 3.34 1.51
N SER A 174 23.41 2.08 1.35
CA SER A 174 24.58 1.67 0.54
C SER A 174 24.22 1.16 -0.86
N GLN A 175 22.94 1.25 -1.26
CA GLN A 175 22.45 0.63 -2.49
C GLN A 175 22.10 1.69 -3.53
N ALA A 176 22.71 1.55 -4.73
CA ALA A 176 22.36 2.36 -5.89
C ALA A 176 21.09 1.80 -6.54
N LEU A 177 20.18 2.68 -6.92
CA LEU A 177 18.88 2.37 -7.51
C LEU A 177 18.60 3.29 -8.69
N ASP A 178 17.87 2.75 -9.67
CA ASP A 178 17.26 3.51 -10.75
C ASP A 178 15.75 3.53 -10.53
N ILE A 179 15.19 4.73 -10.36
CA ILE A 179 13.75 4.94 -10.38
C ILE A 179 13.36 5.32 -11.79
N ARG A 180 12.56 4.48 -12.45
CA ARG A 180 12.02 4.75 -13.78
C ARG A 180 10.59 5.25 -13.64
N TRP A 181 10.33 6.38 -14.28
CA TRP A 181 9.06 7.07 -14.25
C TRP A 181 8.49 7.20 -15.66
N ASP A 182 7.30 6.68 -15.86
CA ASP A 182 6.51 6.84 -17.08
C ASP A 182 5.36 7.80 -16.82
N LYS A 183 5.23 8.82 -17.66
CA LYS A 183 4.21 9.88 -17.53
C LYS A 183 2.86 9.49 -18.14
N ASN A 184 2.76 8.31 -18.82
CA ASN A 184 1.58 7.88 -19.58
C ASN A 184 0.61 7.05 -18.73
#